data_25a529340f70c5ce562958a74c9e8615
#
_entry.id   25a529340f70c5ce562958a74c9e8615
#
_cell.length_a   1.000
_cell.length_b   1.000
_cell.length_c   1.000
_cell.angle_alpha   90.00
_cell.angle_beta   90.00
_cell.angle_gamma   90.00
#
_symmetry.space_group_name_H-M   'P 1'
#
loop_
_entity.id
_entity.type
_entity.pdbx_description
1 polymer ?
#
loop_
_entity_poly.entity_id
_entity_poly.type
_entity_poly.pdbx_seq_one_letter_code
_entity_poly.pdbx_strand_id
1 'polypeptide(L)'
;SSDLSPAVEQRLWDERDIPALQLMTQSVHEHGALAAIELVHNGHHSSNLYSRTPALAPSSRSLDIIYPKQARAMDKADIREFRRWHKAAAIRAKQAGFDIVYVYAGHEMSLPHHFLLPEYNQRIDEYGGSLENRLRLTKELLQDTQEAIGDSCAVAFRFAVDQMLGRNGMQAHEEGRAVVEMLADIPDLWDVNVSGWGNDSATSRFQPDSGYQTEYTKFVKQVTNKPVVGVGRLTSPDMMVSLIKQGVLDFIGAARPSIADPFLPNKIQQQRIEEIRECIGCNVCVSCDNLGVPIRCTQNPTMGEEWRRGWHPEKIVAAKTPQPVLVVGAGPAGLECALQLANRGYEVILSEASKQLGGRVISESNLKGLAIWRRVSDYRIYQLQQMDNVNIYLDSALDVQQVLELGIEHVFVATGALWRKDGIGRSSRTPILGLDQVAIYTPDDIMSGVSLGPGPIVIYDDEQGYLGSVVADHLSDLGHGVSFVTSASIVSPFTELTLEQKQVQQGLVAQGVGIYTNKTIASLSQKSGHVGVELKCHYGGEDQWLACASLVLVTERESASLLYEQLQQLQEDNGASSPMPIPMSVTLIGDALAPGLIADAVFSGHQGAQEFEADPERVQQGLFKREMPSLNA
;
A
#
# COMPACT_ATOMS: atom_id res chain seq x y z
N SER A 1 -16.01 -24.63 6.37
CA SER A 1 -15.73 -23.21 6.05
C SER A 1 -14.33 -22.81 6.49
N SER A 2 -13.82 -21.77 5.93
CA SER A 2 -12.63 -21.06 6.42
C SER A 2 -13.05 -19.69 6.92
N ASP A 3 -12.31 -19.18 7.90
CA ASP A 3 -12.50 -17.83 8.43
C ASP A 3 -11.14 -17.21 8.74
N LEU A 4 -10.50 -16.66 7.71
CA LEU A 4 -9.23 -15.95 7.86
C LEU A 4 -9.43 -14.77 8.81
N SER A 5 -10.37 -13.91 8.50
CA SER A 5 -10.87 -12.86 9.36
C SER A 5 -12.29 -12.49 8.96
N PRO A 6 -13.27 -12.50 9.87
CA PRO A 6 -14.63 -12.06 9.55
C PRO A 6 -14.73 -10.54 9.26
N ALA A 7 -13.66 -9.79 9.49
CA ALA A 7 -13.59 -8.37 9.21
C ALA A 7 -13.08 -8.03 7.79
N VAL A 8 -12.35 -8.93 7.13
CA VAL A 8 -11.72 -8.67 5.83
C VAL A 8 -12.30 -9.50 4.68
N GLU A 9 -13.01 -10.60 4.97
CA GLU A 9 -13.62 -11.44 3.93
C GLU A 9 -15.14 -11.23 3.90
N GLN A 10 -15.69 -11.01 2.70
CA GLN A 10 -17.14 -10.99 2.48
C GLN A 10 -17.69 -12.41 2.61
N ARG A 11 -18.68 -12.59 3.47
CA ARG A 11 -19.32 -13.88 3.68
C ARG A 11 -20.31 -14.21 2.56
N LEU A 12 -20.39 -15.50 2.24
CA LEU A 12 -21.45 -16.09 1.41
C LEU A 12 -21.81 -17.47 1.94
N TRP A 13 -21.99 -17.57 3.26
CA TRP A 13 -22.19 -18.83 3.97
C TRP A 13 -23.64 -19.31 3.91
N ASP A 14 -24.57 -18.41 3.91
CA ASP A 14 -26.01 -18.71 3.84
C ASP A 14 -26.80 -17.62 3.08
N GLU A 15 -28.12 -17.81 3.00
CA GLU A 15 -29.01 -16.94 2.23
C GLU A 15 -29.13 -15.52 2.81
N ARG A 16 -28.80 -15.31 4.10
CA ARG A 16 -28.83 -14.00 4.76
C ARG A 16 -27.73 -13.06 4.23
N ASP A 17 -26.73 -13.60 3.57
CA ASP A 17 -25.66 -12.81 2.96
C ASP A 17 -26.08 -12.22 1.59
N ILE A 18 -27.14 -12.77 0.95
CA ILE A 18 -27.58 -12.40 -0.40
C ILE A 18 -28.03 -10.93 -0.51
N PRO A 19 -28.88 -10.37 0.40
CA PRO A 19 -29.41 -9.03 0.20
C PRO A 19 -28.35 -7.93 0.11
N ALA A 20 -27.29 -8.00 0.91
CA ALA A 20 -26.19 -7.04 0.85
C ALA A 20 -25.41 -7.14 -0.47
N LEU A 21 -25.19 -8.36 -0.96
CA LEU A 21 -24.53 -8.60 -2.25
C LEU A 21 -25.41 -8.18 -3.42
N GLN A 22 -26.75 -8.35 -3.34
CA GLN A 22 -27.68 -7.85 -4.35
C GLN A 22 -27.63 -6.32 -4.48
N LEU A 23 -27.56 -5.60 -3.35
CA LEU A 23 -27.40 -4.15 -3.40
C LEU A 23 -26.13 -3.74 -4.12
N MET A 24 -25.02 -4.45 -3.89
CA MET A 24 -23.75 -4.20 -4.56
C MET A 24 -23.83 -4.49 -6.06
N THR A 25 -24.35 -5.66 -6.47
CA THR A 25 -24.44 -6.03 -7.89
C THR A 25 -25.37 -5.09 -8.66
N GLN A 26 -26.52 -4.70 -8.06
CA GLN A 26 -27.43 -3.71 -8.65
C GLN A 26 -26.71 -2.37 -8.89
N SER A 27 -25.97 -1.87 -7.89
CA SER A 27 -25.22 -0.62 -8.04
C SER A 27 -24.16 -0.69 -9.16
N VAL A 28 -23.51 -1.85 -9.35
CA VAL A 28 -22.56 -2.07 -10.44
C VAL A 28 -23.29 -2.07 -11.79
N HIS A 29 -24.43 -2.77 -11.88
CA HIS A 29 -25.21 -2.87 -13.11
C HIS A 29 -25.83 -1.54 -13.54
N GLU A 30 -26.19 -0.65 -12.60
CA GLU A 30 -26.67 0.71 -12.91
C GLU A 30 -25.68 1.53 -13.75
N HIS A 31 -24.39 1.18 -13.69
CA HIS A 31 -23.32 1.78 -14.47
C HIS A 31 -22.93 0.97 -15.74
N GLY A 32 -23.68 -0.08 -16.07
CA GLY A 32 -23.44 -0.91 -17.25
C GLY A 32 -22.22 -1.84 -17.14
N ALA A 33 -21.71 -2.07 -15.96
CA ALA A 33 -20.61 -2.99 -15.69
C ALA A 33 -21.13 -4.37 -15.24
N LEU A 34 -20.32 -5.42 -15.45
CA LEU A 34 -20.59 -6.76 -14.93
C LEU A 34 -20.03 -6.90 -13.52
N ALA A 35 -20.73 -7.65 -12.68
CA ALA A 35 -20.32 -7.97 -11.33
C ALA A 35 -19.73 -9.38 -11.25
N ALA A 36 -18.56 -9.53 -10.65
CA ALA A 36 -17.89 -10.82 -10.45
C ALA A 36 -17.62 -11.08 -8.96
N ILE A 37 -17.62 -12.37 -8.58
CA ILE A 37 -17.28 -12.80 -7.22
C ILE A 37 -16.26 -13.94 -7.27
N GLU A 38 -15.23 -13.86 -6.41
CA GLU A 38 -14.26 -14.92 -6.22
C GLU A 38 -14.61 -15.75 -4.98
N LEU A 39 -14.81 -17.05 -5.16
CA LEU A 39 -15.11 -17.98 -4.08
C LEU A 39 -13.83 -18.57 -3.53
N VAL A 40 -13.53 -18.27 -2.26
CA VAL A 40 -12.30 -18.71 -1.61
C VAL A 40 -12.55 -19.66 -0.42
N HIS A 41 -11.65 -20.59 -0.23
CA HIS A 41 -11.45 -21.36 1.00
C HIS A 41 -9.96 -21.39 1.31
N ASN A 42 -9.56 -20.74 2.39
CA ASN A 42 -8.15 -20.45 2.68
C ASN A 42 -7.33 -21.68 3.13
N GLY A 43 -7.95 -22.84 3.32
CA GLY A 43 -7.23 -24.04 3.69
C GLY A 43 -6.41 -23.86 4.97
N HIS A 44 -5.12 -24.24 4.94
CA HIS A 44 -4.19 -24.09 6.07
C HIS A 44 -3.64 -22.67 6.21
N HIS A 45 -3.99 -21.75 5.32
CA HIS A 45 -3.69 -20.32 5.46
C HIS A 45 -4.65 -19.62 6.43
N SER A 46 -5.67 -20.29 6.95
CA SER A 46 -6.62 -19.76 7.93
C SER A 46 -6.49 -20.42 9.29
N SER A 47 -6.46 -19.60 10.36
CA SER A 47 -6.46 -20.11 11.73
C SER A 47 -7.83 -20.57 12.21
N ASN A 48 -8.91 -20.19 11.53
CA ASN A 48 -10.30 -20.46 11.93
C ASN A 48 -10.56 -20.09 13.40
N LEU A 49 -10.13 -18.89 13.80
CA LEU A 49 -10.27 -18.45 15.21
C LEU A 49 -11.69 -18.09 15.57
N TYR A 50 -12.47 -17.61 14.60
CA TYR A 50 -13.86 -17.23 14.82
C TYR A 50 -14.75 -18.47 14.98
N SER A 51 -14.73 -19.39 14.02
CA SER A 51 -15.49 -20.65 14.08
C SER A 51 -14.89 -21.67 15.06
N ARG A 52 -13.59 -21.57 15.34
CA ARG A 52 -12.77 -22.51 16.13
C ARG A 52 -12.72 -23.92 15.55
N THR A 53 -13.19 -24.11 14.33
CA THR A 53 -13.07 -25.40 13.62
C THR A 53 -11.62 -25.65 13.20
N PRO A 54 -11.17 -26.92 13.09
CA PRO A 54 -9.87 -27.21 12.53
C PRO A 54 -9.77 -26.68 11.10
N ALA A 55 -8.65 -26.01 10.77
CA ALA A 55 -8.32 -25.71 9.38
C ALA A 55 -8.15 -27.01 8.58
N LEU A 56 -8.47 -26.98 7.30
CA LEU A 56 -8.41 -28.13 6.41
C LEU A 56 -7.25 -27.99 5.43
N ALA A 57 -6.57 -29.08 5.11
CA ALA A 57 -5.49 -29.10 4.13
C ALA A 57 -5.48 -30.43 3.35
N PRO A 58 -4.81 -30.52 2.19
CA PRO A 58 -4.64 -31.81 1.51
C PRO A 58 -3.88 -32.81 2.38
N SER A 59 -2.88 -32.36 3.14
CA SER A 59 -2.10 -33.14 4.10
C SER A 59 -1.97 -32.39 5.42
N SER A 60 -1.83 -33.09 6.55
CA SER A 60 -1.69 -32.44 7.85
C SER A 60 -0.39 -31.63 7.94
N ARG A 61 -0.48 -30.38 8.39
CA ARG A 61 0.66 -29.47 8.45
C ARG A 61 0.40 -28.28 9.40
N SER A 62 1.45 -27.57 9.75
CA SER A 62 1.33 -26.30 10.45
C SER A 62 0.62 -25.25 9.60
N LEU A 63 -0.06 -24.31 10.24
CA LEU A 63 -0.63 -23.15 9.54
C LEU A 63 0.50 -22.25 9.03
N ASP A 64 0.27 -21.55 7.94
CA ASP A 64 1.23 -20.57 7.38
C ASP A 64 1.27 -19.27 8.18
N ILE A 65 0.20 -18.97 8.93
CA ILE A 65 0.10 -17.77 9.75
C ILE A 65 0.70 -18.01 11.14
N ILE A 66 1.08 -16.92 11.81
CA ILE A 66 1.66 -16.96 13.16
C ILE A 66 0.59 -17.35 14.20
N TYR A 67 0.22 -18.62 14.21
CA TYR A 67 -0.63 -19.21 15.23
C TYR A 67 -0.26 -20.68 15.45
N PRO A 68 0.02 -21.14 16.68
CA PRO A 68 0.54 -22.46 16.97
C PRO A 68 -0.56 -23.55 16.86
N LYS A 69 -1.08 -23.77 15.66
CA LYS A 69 -2.12 -24.73 15.35
C LYS A 69 -1.74 -25.50 14.07
N GLN A 70 -2.29 -26.67 13.89
CA GLN A 70 -2.12 -27.48 12.67
C GLN A 70 -3.46 -27.61 11.95
N ALA A 71 -3.38 -27.66 10.62
CA ALA A 71 -4.49 -28.06 9.78
C ALA A 71 -4.62 -29.60 9.75
N ARG A 72 -5.84 -30.07 9.71
CA ARG A 72 -6.18 -31.48 9.56
C ARG A 72 -6.15 -31.88 8.09
N ALA A 73 -5.55 -33.03 7.78
CA ALA A 73 -5.66 -33.64 6.46
C ALA A 73 -7.14 -33.96 6.15
N MET A 74 -7.59 -33.58 4.97
CA MET A 74 -8.93 -33.91 4.47
C MET A 74 -9.03 -35.39 4.10
N ASP A 75 -10.12 -36.04 4.49
CA ASP A 75 -10.53 -37.31 3.91
C ASP A 75 -11.44 -37.08 2.68
N LYS A 76 -11.91 -38.16 2.07
CA LYS A 76 -12.80 -38.08 0.88
C LYS A 76 -14.19 -37.55 1.22
N ALA A 77 -14.63 -37.66 2.47
CA ALA A 77 -15.90 -37.07 2.91
C ALA A 77 -15.77 -35.55 3.01
N ASP A 78 -14.65 -35.07 3.54
CA ASP A 78 -14.35 -33.62 3.59
C ASP A 78 -14.26 -33.01 2.17
N ILE A 79 -13.65 -33.70 1.22
CA ILE A 79 -13.56 -33.23 -0.17
C ILE A 79 -14.97 -33.12 -0.79
N ARG A 80 -15.81 -34.12 -0.60
CA ARG A 80 -17.22 -34.06 -1.08
C ARG A 80 -17.99 -32.92 -0.41
N GLU A 81 -17.79 -32.72 0.89
CA GLU A 81 -18.44 -31.67 1.64
C GLU A 81 -17.94 -30.29 1.21
N PHE A 82 -16.64 -30.11 0.97
CA PHE A 82 -16.09 -28.86 0.42
C PHE A 82 -16.68 -28.54 -0.96
N ARG A 83 -16.77 -29.50 -1.86
CA ARG A 83 -17.43 -29.33 -3.17
C ARG A 83 -18.89 -28.91 -3.00
N ARG A 84 -19.62 -29.52 -2.04
CA ARG A 84 -21.00 -29.15 -1.73
C ARG A 84 -21.11 -27.70 -1.25
N TRP A 85 -20.21 -27.25 -0.37
CA TRP A 85 -20.17 -25.84 0.08
C TRP A 85 -19.90 -24.89 -1.06
N HIS A 86 -18.93 -25.19 -1.90
CA HIS A 86 -18.58 -24.35 -3.05
C HIS A 86 -19.75 -24.23 -4.04
N LYS A 87 -20.39 -25.35 -4.39
CA LYS A 87 -21.60 -25.37 -5.23
C LYS A 87 -22.73 -24.54 -4.65
N ALA A 88 -22.98 -24.65 -3.35
CA ALA A 88 -24.01 -23.86 -2.66
C ALA A 88 -23.65 -22.36 -2.66
N ALA A 89 -22.39 -21.99 -2.49
CA ALA A 89 -21.94 -20.59 -2.59
C ALA A 89 -22.10 -20.05 -4.02
N ALA A 90 -21.79 -20.84 -5.05
CA ALA A 90 -22.00 -20.46 -6.45
C ALA A 90 -23.48 -20.19 -6.77
N ILE A 91 -24.40 -21.01 -6.24
CA ILE A 91 -25.85 -20.77 -6.38
C ILE A 91 -26.26 -19.46 -5.73
N ARG A 92 -25.79 -19.17 -4.50
CA ARG A 92 -26.08 -17.90 -3.81
C ARG A 92 -25.45 -16.69 -4.54
N ALA A 93 -24.26 -16.83 -5.11
CA ALA A 93 -23.65 -15.80 -5.95
C ALA A 93 -24.56 -15.44 -7.14
N LYS A 94 -25.06 -16.46 -7.86
CA LYS A 94 -26.03 -16.26 -8.93
C LYS A 94 -27.31 -15.59 -8.45
N GLN A 95 -27.87 -16.00 -7.30
CA GLN A 95 -29.06 -15.40 -6.69
C GLN A 95 -28.81 -13.95 -6.28
N ALA A 96 -27.59 -13.60 -5.89
CA ALA A 96 -27.18 -12.25 -5.59
C ALA A 96 -26.94 -11.36 -6.83
N GLY A 97 -27.07 -11.91 -8.06
CA GLY A 97 -26.98 -11.16 -9.30
C GLY A 97 -25.58 -11.03 -9.88
N PHE A 98 -24.63 -11.86 -9.46
CA PHE A 98 -23.31 -11.88 -10.08
C PHE A 98 -23.35 -12.49 -11.48
N ASP A 99 -22.61 -11.89 -12.42
CA ASP A 99 -22.48 -12.33 -13.80
C ASP A 99 -21.36 -13.35 -13.99
N ILE A 100 -20.34 -13.31 -13.12
CA ILE A 100 -19.15 -14.15 -13.20
C ILE A 100 -18.85 -14.71 -11.81
N VAL A 101 -18.61 -16.02 -11.74
CA VAL A 101 -18.20 -16.71 -10.52
C VAL A 101 -16.79 -17.29 -10.73
N TYR A 102 -15.86 -16.87 -9.90
CA TYR A 102 -14.47 -17.34 -9.96
C TYR A 102 -14.25 -18.58 -9.10
N VAL A 103 -13.58 -19.57 -9.66
CA VAL A 103 -12.84 -20.61 -8.92
C VAL A 103 -11.42 -20.13 -8.75
N TYR A 104 -10.88 -20.23 -7.54
CA TYR A 104 -9.60 -19.64 -7.19
C TYR A 104 -8.55 -20.67 -6.79
N ALA A 105 -7.42 -20.68 -7.52
CA ALA A 105 -6.23 -21.46 -7.23
C ALA A 105 -4.97 -20.59 -7.41
N GLY A 106 -4.74 -19.66 -6.48
CA GLY A 106 -3.63 -18.73 -6.57
C GLY A 106 -3.07 -18.31 -5.22
N HIS A 107 -1.97 -17.57 -5.26
CA HIS A 107 -1.28 -16.89 -4.15
C HIS A 107 -0.83 -17.81 -3.00
N GLU A 108 -0.89 -19.15 -3.17
CA GLU A 108 -0.65 -20.13 -2.10
C GLU A 108 -1.62 -19.98 -0.90
N MET A 109 -2.74 -19.28 -1.10
CA MET A 109 -3.70 -18.93 -0.06
C MET A 109 -5.00 -19.74 -0.13
N SER A 110 -5.23 -20.50 -1.21
CA SER A 110 -6.50 -21.19 -1.42
C SER A 110 -6.35 -22.71 -1.38
N LEU A 111 -7.37 -23.38 -0.85
CA LEU A 111 -7.38 -24.84 -0.75
C LEU A 111 -7.22 -25.56 -2.12
N PRO A 112 -7.85 -25.12 -3.23
CA PRO A 112 -7.58 -25.69 -4.54
C PRO A 112 -6.12 -25.58 -4.98
N HIS A 113 -5.45 -24.45 -4.69
CA HIS A 113 -4.03 -24.28 -4.97
C HIS A 113 -3.18 -25.20 -4.09
N HIS A 114 -3.53 -25.36 -2.80
CA HIS A 114 -2.83 -26.29 -1.92
C HIS A 114 -2.91 -27.75 -2.40
N PHE A 115 -4.03 -28.18 -3.02
CA PHE A 115 -4.13 -29.51 -3.63
C PHE A 115 -3.22 -29.65 -4.85
N LEU A 116 -3.02 -28.60 -5.60
CA LEU A 116 -2.22 -28.58 -6.82
C LEU A 116 -0.71 -28.67 -6.52
N LEU A 117 -0.25 -28.01 -5.47
CA LEU A 117 1.17 -27.86 -5.14
C LEU A 117 1.73 -29.08 -4.37
N PRO A 118 2.78 -29.75 -4.86
CA PRO A 118 3.31 -30.98 -4.25
C PRO A 118 3.88 -30.77 -2.85
N GLU A 119 4.39 -29.59 -2.51
CA GLU A 119 4.89 -29.27 -1.17
C GLU A 119 3.78 -29.24 -0.11
N TYR A 120 2.54 -29.01 -0.52
CA TYR A 120 1.37 -29.03 0.35
C TYR A 120 0.58 -30.32 0.27
N ASN A 121 0.64 -31.03 -0.88
CA ASN A 121 -0.16 -32.21 -1.16
C ASN A 121 0.71 -33.48 -1.22
N GLN A 122 0.82 -34.16 -0.11
CA GLN A 122 1.53 -35.46 0.03
C GLN A 122 0.58 -36.66 0.04
N ARG A 123 -0.63 -36.52 -0.56
CA ARG A 123 -1.61 -37.60 -0.64
C ARG A 123 -1.15 -38.71 -1.58
N ILE A 124 -1.61 -39.94 -1.29
CA ILE A 124 -1.32 -41.11 -2.09
C ILE A 124 -2.58 -41.70 -2.77
N ASP A 125 -3.71 -40.97 -2.66
CA ASP A 125 -4.96 -41.34 -3.32
C ASP A 125 -5.14 -40.56 -4.65
N GLU A 126 -6.32 -40.67 -5.26
CA GLU A 126 -6.66 -40.02 -6.55
C GLU A 126 -6.64 -38.49 -6.53
N TYR A 127 -6.38 -37.84 -5.39
CA TYR A 127 -6.21 -36.39 -5.26
C TYR A 127 -4.75 -35.99 -4.99
N GLY A 128 -3.78 -36.92 -5.12
CA GLY A 128 -2.37 -36.64 -4.88
C GLY A 128 -1.43 -37.39 -5.81
N GLY A 129 -0.14 -37.14 -5.73
CA GLY A 129 0.88 -37.72 -6.59
C GLY A 129 1.00 -37.05 -7.95
N SER A 130 0.47 -37.65 -9.03
CA SER A 130 0.57 -37.09 -10.38
C SER A 130 -0.14 -35.74 -10.52
N LEU A 131 0.26 -34.95 -11.50
CA LEU A 131 -0.36 -33.65 -11.76
C LEU A 131 -1.87 -33.77 -12.02
N GLU A 132 -2.30 -34.79 -12.78
CA GLU A 132 -3.73 -35.04 -13.03
C GLU A 132 -4.50 -35.26 -11.73
N ASN A 133 -3.92 -36.02 -10.80
CA ASN A 133 -4.56 -36.26 -9.51
C ASN A 133 -4.61 -35.01 -8.65
N ARG A 134 -3.52 -34.26 -8.59
CA ARG A 134 -3.46 -32.99 -7.84
C ARG A 134 -4.42 -31.93 -8.42
N LEU A 135 -4.63 -31.92 -9.73
CA LEU A 135 -5.54 -31.02 -10.43
C LEU A 135 -7.02 -31.45 -10.33
N ARG A 136 -7.30 -32.69 -9.94
CA ARG A 136 -8.65 -33.27 -9.92
C ARG A 136 -9.66 -32.42 -9.16
N LEU A 137 -9.33 -31.97 -7.95
CA LEU A 137 -10.24 -31.13 -7.15
C LEU A 137 -10.60 -29.83 -7.87
N THR A 138 -9.62 -29.13 -8.42
CA THR A 138 -9.85 -27.87 -9.17
C THR A 138 -10.75 -28.11 -10.38
N LYS A 139 -10.51 -29.19 -11.14
CA LYS A 139 -11.36 -29.56 -12.29
C LYS A 139 -12.80 -29.87 -11.85
N GLU A 140 -12.97 -30.60 -10.77
CA GLU A 140 -14.27 -30.92 -10.21
C GLU A 140 -15.01 -29.67 -9.72
N LEU A 141 -14.31 -28.71 -9.09
CA LEU A 141 -14.91 -27.43 -8.67
C LEU A 141 -15.38 -26.60 -9.86
N LEU A 142 -14.58 -26.52 -10.94
CA LEU A 142 -14.98 -25.83 -12.17
C LEU A 142 -16.26 -26.44 -12.74
N GLN A 143 -16.34 -27.76 -12.86
CA GLN A 143 -17.52 -28.48 -13.35
C GLN A 143 -18.74 -28.29 -12.42
N ASP A 144 -18.56 -28.44 -11.11
CA ASP A 144 -19.61 -28.23 -10.11
C ASP A 144 -20.18 -26.80 -10.17
N THR A 145 -19.30 -25.81 -10.44
CA THR A 145 -19.70 -24.40 -10.57
C THR A 145 -20.52 -24.21 -11.84
N GLN A 146 -20.05 -24.71 -13.00
CA GLN A 146 -20.80 -24.66 -14.26
C GLN A 146 -22.19 -25.29 -14.13
N GLU A 147 -22.27 -26.49 -13.53
CA GLU A 147 -23.55 -27.15 -13.27
C GLU A 147 -24.48 -26.32 -12.36
N ALA A 148 -23.91 -25.65 -11.34
CA ALA A 148 -24.69 -24.90 -10.36
C ALA A 148 -25.29 -23.62 -10.95
N ILE A 149 -24.54 -22.88 -11.75
CA ILE A 149 -24.95 -21.58 -12.29
C ILE A 149 -25.57 -21.66 -13.69
N GLY A 150 -25.30 -22.74 -14.44
CA GLY A 150 -25.79 -22.94 -15.82
C GLY A 150 -25.32 -21.83 -16.76
N ASP A 151 -26.06 -21.61 -17.84
CA ASP A 151 -25.68 -20.68 -18.92
C ASP A 151 -25.91 -19.19 -18.61
N SER A 152 -26.39 -18.86 -17.40
CA SER A 152 -26.73 -17.47 -17.04
C SER A 152 -25.58 -16.69 -16.41
N CYS A 153 -24.50 -17.37 -16.03
CA CYS A 153 -23.29 -16.77 -15.47
C CYS A 153 -22.07 -17.43 -16.11
N ALA A 154 -20.98 -16.69 -16.22
CA ALA A 154 -19.69 -17.25 -16.65
C ALA A 154 -18.91 -17.83 -15.47
N VAL A 155 -18.12 -18.86 -15.73
CA VAL A 155 -17.14 -19.41 -14.76
C VAL A 155 -15.76 -18.92 -15.13
N ALA A 156 -15.16 -18.15 -14.24
CA ALA A 156 -13.77 -17.74 -14.36
C ALA A 156 -12.84 -18.63 -13.50
N PHE A 157 -11.61 -18.81 -13.97
CA PHE A 157 -10.58 -19.49 -13.20
C PHE A 157 -9.40 -18.58 -12.96
N ARG A 158 -9.16 -18.22 -11.69
CA ARG A 158 -7.98 -17.47 -11.30
C ARG A 158 -6.88 -18.40 -10.86
N PHE A 159 -5.73 -18.32 -11.55
CA PHE A 159 -4.66 -19.29 -11.41
C PHE A 159 -3.28 -18.62 -11.41
N ALA A 160 -2.47 -18.96 -10.39
CA ALA A 160 -1.06 -18.60 -10.37
C ALA A 160 -0.24 -19.61 -11.18
N VAL A 161 0.20 -19.22 -12.37
CA VAL A 161 0.91 -20.10 -13.30
C VAL A 161 2.36 -20.39 -12.92
N ASP A 162 2.93 -19.61 -12.02
CA ASP A 162 4.32 -19.71 -11.55
C ASP A 162 4.41 -19.28 -10.08
N GLN A 163 5.12 -20.03 -9.24
CA GLN A 163 5.35 -19.65 -7.85
C GLN A 163 6.54 -18.71 -7.64
N MET A 164 7.33 -18.44 -8.68
CA MET A 164 8.57 -17.67 -8.62
C MET A 164 9.62 -18.22 -7.64
N LEU A 165 9.57 -19.52 -7.40
CA LEU A 165 10.51 -20.27 -6.54
C LEU A 165 11.56 -21.06 -7.35
N GLY A 166 11.57 -20.87 -8.67
CA GLY A 166 12.42 -21.64 -9.59
C GLY A 166 12.14 -23.13 -9.45
N ARG A 167 13.19 -23.95 -9.40
CA ARG A 167 13.07 -25.41 -9.31
C ARG A 167 12.39 -25.95 -8.04
N ASN A 168 12.17 -25.11 -7.06
CA ASN A 168 11.54 -25.48 -5.79
C ASN A 168 10.01 -25.29 -5.80
N GLY A 169 9.44 -24.85 -6.92
CA GLY A 169 8.01 -24.63 -7.06
C GLY A 169 7.52 -24.87 -8.49
N MET A 170 6.21 -24.69 -8.68
CA MET A 170 5.58 -24.75 -10.00
C MET A 170 6.12 -23.62 -10.90
N GLN A 171 6.50 -23.95 -12.12
CA GLN A 171 7.02 -23.03 -13.10
C GLN A 171 6.06 -22.88 -14.29
N ALA A 172 5.93 -21.65 -14.81
CA ALA A 172 5.02 -21.31 -15.90
C ALA A 172 5.26 -22.13 -17.19
N HIS A 173 6.52 -22.48 -17.48
CA HIS A 173 6.88 -23.24 -18.67
C HIS A 173 6.86 -24.78 -18.50
N GLU A 174 6.56 -25.26 -17.31
CA GLU A 174 6.47 -26.68 -16.96
C GLU A 174 5.05 -27.04 -16.49
N GLU A 175 4.87 -27.31 -15.17
CA GLU A 175 3.55 -27.71 -14.61
C GLU A 175 2.50 -26.61 -14.77
N GLY A 176 2.86 -25.33 -14.65
CA GLY A 176 1.92 -24.22 -14.87
C GLY A 176 1.30 -24.28 -16.27
N ARG A 177 2.11 -24.51 -17.30
CA ARG A 177 1.63 -24.71 -18.67
C ARG A 177 0.77 -25.96 -18.80
N ALA A 178 1.20 -27.08 -18.24
CA ALA A 178 0.45 -28.33 -18.29
C ALA A 178 -0.96 -28.19 -17.65
N VAL A 179 -1.09 -27.45 -16.55
CA VAL A 179 -2.39 -27.14 -15.93
C VAL A 179 -3.28 -26.36 -16.90
N VAL A 180 -2.74 -25.33 -17.57
CA VAL A 180 -3.51 -24.56 -18.55
C VAL A 180 -3.94 -25.43 -19.74
N GLU A 181 -3.06 -26.29 -20.25
CA GLU A 181 -3.36 -27.24 -21.35
C GLU A 181 -4.47 -28.24 -20.96
N MET A 182 -4.42 -28.76 -19.72
CA MET A 182 -5.43 -29.74 -19.24
C MET A 182 -6.80 -29.12 -18.96
N LEU A 183 -6.88 -27.82 -18.74
CA LEU A 183 -8.12 -27.08 -18.42
C LEU A 183 -8.52 -26.08 -19.50
N ALA A 184 -7.84 -26.03 -20.65
CA ALA A 184 -7.88 -24.96 -21.65
C ALA A 184 -9.29 -24.47 -22.01
N ASP A 185 -10.25 -25.39 -22.15
CA ASP A 185 -11.61 -25.13 -22.61
C ASP A 185 -12.67 -25.15 -21.50
N ILE A 186 -12.26 -25.46 -20.24
CA ILE A 186 -13.22 -25.64 -19.14
C ILE A 186 -13.74 -24.31 -18.61
N PRO A 187 -12.92 -23.36 -18.14
CA PRO A 187 -13.42 -22.06 -17.70
C PRO A 187 -13.84 -21.20 -18.91
N ASP A 188 -14.77 -20.29 -18.69
CA ASP A 188 -15.19 -19.31 -19.71
C ASP A 188 -14.20 -18.13 -19.78
N LEU A 189 -13.46 -17.87 -18.70
CA LEU A 189 -12.50 -16.79 -18.57
C LEU A 189 -11.30 -17.26 -17.74
N TRP A 190 -10.10 -16.98 -18.21
CA TRP A 190 -8.86 -17.16 -17.46
C TRP A 190 -8.43 -15.84 -16.83
N ASP A 191 -8.16 -15.84 -15.53
CA ASP A 191 -7.50 -14.74 -14.82
C ASP A 191 -6.15 -15.26 -14.29
N VAL A 192 -5.06 -14.79 -14.88
CA VAL A 192 -3.75 -15.39 -14.64
C VAL A 192 -2.79 -14.42 -13.97
N ASN A 193 -2.12 -14.94 -12.95
CA ASN A 193 -1.14 -14.22 -12.16
C ASN A 193 0.06 -15.12 -11.82
N VAL A 194 0.93 -14.62 -10.95
CA VAL A 194 2.11 -15.35 -10.49
C VAL A 194 2.23 -15.30 -8.97
N SER A 195 2.85 -16.36 -8.43
CA SER A 195 3.42 -16.39 -7.09
C SER A 195 2.43 -16.35 -5.92
N GLY A 196 3.02 -16.36 -4.74
CA GLY A 196 2.35 -16.08 -3.49
C GLY A 196 2.04 -14.59 -3.32
N TRP A 197 1.27 -14.28 -2.30
CA TRP A 197 0.74 -12.94 -2.02
C TRP A 197 1.80 -11.83 -2.04
N GLY A 198 2.98 -12.10 -1.45
CA GLY A 198 4.07 -11.11 -1.39
C GLY A 198 4.61 -10.68 -2.75
N ASN A 199 4.75 -11.59 -3.68
CA ASN A 199 5.27 -11.27 -5.02
C ASN A 199 4.18 -10.75 -5.97
N ASP A 200 2.95 -11.26 -5.90
CA ASP A 200 1.84 -10.73 -6.70
C ASP A 200 1.55 -9.28 -6.35
N SER A 201 1.60 -8.94 -5.08
CA SER A 201 1.47 -7.57 -4.58
C SER A 201 2.79 -6.78 -4.62
N ALA A 202 3.74 -7.17 -5.49
CA ALA A 202 5.07 -6.59 -5.51
C ALA A 202 5.05 -5.06 -5.62
N THR A 203 5.87 -4.44 -4.77
CA THR A 203 6.04 -3.00 -4.74
C THR A 203 6.88 -2.51 -5.91
N SER A 204 6.75 -1.23 -6.25
CA SER A 204 7.61 -0.62 -7.27
C SER A 204 9.08 -0.57 -6.87
N ARG A 205 9.38 -0.67 -5.58
CA ARG A 205 10.75 -0.71 -5.06
C ARG A 205 11.54 -1.92 -5.58
N PHE A 206 10.90 -3.09 -5.68
CA PHE A 206 11.53 -4.34 -6.11
C PHE A 206 11.08 -4.78 -7.50
N GLN A 207 9.91 -4.32 -7.95
CA GLN A 207 9.35 -4.59 -9.27
C GLN A 207 8.96 -3.25 -9.93
N PRO A 208 9.94 -2.48 -10.44
CA PRO A 208 9.67 -1.14 -10.98
C PRO A 208 8.80 -1.20 -12.24
N ASP A 209 8.92 -2.26 -13.03
CA ASP A 209 8.25 -2.37 -14.32
C ASP A 209 6.76 -2.69 -14.15
N SER A 210 5.91 -1.92 -14.82
CA SER A 210 4.50 -2.21 -14.98
C SER A 210 4.33 -3.46 -15.87
N GLY A 211 3.42 -4.35 -15.48
CA GLY A 211 3.17 -5.58 -16.25
C GLY A 211 4.26 -6.66 -16.14
N TYR A 212 5.09 -6.64 -15.10
CA TYR A 212 6.17 -7.61 -14.89
C TYR A 212 5.72 -9.09 -14.91
N GLN A 213 4.46 -9.37 -14.65
CA GLN A 213 3.91 -10.73 -14.70
C GLN A 213 3.71 -11.26 -16.13
N THR A 214 3.67 -10.37 -17.11
CA THR A 214 3.38 -10.73 -18.51
C THR A 214 4.35 -11.78 -19.07
N GLU A 215 5.62 -11.73 -18.67
CA GLU A 215 6.64 -12.69 -19.12
C GLU A 215 6.25 -14.13 -18.76
N TYR A 216 5.66 -14.33 -17.60
CA TYR A 216 5.22 -15.65 -17.10
C TYR A 216 3.84 -16.06 -17.63
N THR A 217 2.96 -15.10 -17.95
CA THR A 217 1.54 -15.38 -18.25
C THR A 217 1.20 -15.37 -19.74
N LYS A 218 2.03 -14.76 -20.60
CA LYS A 218 1.75 -14.57 -22.04
C LYS A 218 1.49 -15.86 -22.84
N PHE A 219 1.99 -17.00 -22.37
CA PHE A 219 1.76 -18.28 -23.05
C PHE A 219 0.31 -18.75 -22.96
N VAL A 220 -0.44 -18.30 -21.94
CA VAL A 220 -1.81 -18.80 -21.68
C VAL A 220 -2.70 -18.55 -22.89
N LYS A 221 -2.63 -17.36 -23.49
CA LYS A 221 -3.40 -17.02 -24.70
C LYS A 221 -3.02 -17.86 -25.94
N GLN A 222 -1.84 -18.48 -25.92
CA GLN A 222 -1.41 -19.41 -27.01
C GLN A 222 -1.99 -20.82 -26.83
N VAL A 223 -2.47 -21.15 -25.63
CA VAL A 223 -2.95 -22.49 -25.25
C VAL A 223 -4.49 -22.55 -25.31
N THR A 224 -5.16 -21.48 -24.91
CA THR A 224 -6.64 -21.43 -24.86
C THR A 224 -7.23 -20.44 -25.86
N ASN A 225 -8.43 -20.75 -26.38
CA ASN A 225 -9.25 -19.83 -27.16
C ASN A 225 -10.17 -18.96 -26.28
N LYS A 226 -10.22 -19.24 -24.97
CA LYS A 226 -11.01 -18.46 -24.03
C LYS A 226 -10.36 -17.09 -23.76
N PRO A 227 -11.13 -16.10 -23.35
CA PRO A 227 -10.60 -14.81 -22.93
C PRO A 227 -9.61 -14.95 -21.77
N VAL A 228 -8.58 -14.10 -21.78
CA VAL A 228 -7.52 -14.08 -20.76
C VAL A 228 -7.38 -12.68 -20.15
N VAL A 229 -7.52 -12.60 -18.85
CA VAL A 229 -7.19 -11.44 -18.01
C VAL A 229 -5.77 -11.59 -17.49
N GLY A 230 -4.96 -10.56 -17.58
CA GLY A 230 -3.64 -10.52 -16.96
C GLY A 230 -3.50 -9.31 -16.04
N VAL A 231 -2.66 -9.47 -15.04
CA VAL A 231 -2.39 -8.47 -14.00
C VAL A 231 -0.88 -8.15 -13.94
N GLY A 232 -0.44 -7.32 -13.00
CA GLY A 232 0.96 -6.96 -12.81
C GLY A 232 1.16 -5.45 -12.64
N ARG A 233 0.28 -4.80 -11.90
CA ARG A 233 0.29 -3.35 -11.68
C ARG A 233 0.32 -2.57 -13.00
N LEU A 234 -0.54 -2.95 -13.94
CA LEU A 234 -0.71 -2.26 -15.22
C LEU A 234 -1.31 -0.86 -14.96
N THR A 235 -0.48 0.16 -15.08
CA THR A 235 -0.84 1.56 -14.80
C THR A 235 -0.82 2.44 -16.06
N SER A 236 0.00 2.08 -17.04
CA SER A 236 0.15 2.83 -18.30
C SER A 236 -0.90 2.39 -19.32
N PRO A 237 -1.75 3.31 -19.82
CA PRO A 237 -2.69 3.04 -20.90
C PRO A 237 -2.02 2.53 -22.19
N ASP A 238 -0.82 3.03 -22.51
CA ASP A 238 -0.08 2.59 -23.71
C ASP A 238 0.32 1.12 -23.60
N MET A 239 0.79 0.68 -22.43
CA MET A 239 1.11 -0.72 -22.19
C MET A 239 -0.15 -1.59 -22.24
N MET A 240 -1.26 -1.16 -21.64
CA MET A 240 -2.55 -1.87 -21.68
C MET A 240 -2.99 -2.08 -23.12
N VAL A 241 -2.98 -1.02 -23.92
CA VAL A 241 -3.34 -1.08 -25.35
C VAL A 241 -2.38 -1.97 -26.14
N SER A 242 -1.09 -1.91 -25.85
CA SER A 242 -0.07 -2.74 -26.50
C SER A 242 -0.32 -4.22 -26.26
N LEU A 243 -0.58 -4.64 -25.02
CA LEU A 243 -0.84 -6.04 -24.66
C LEU A 243 -2.10 -6.59 -25.35
N ILE A 244 -3.17 -5.79 -25.42
CA ILE A 244 -4.39 -6.17 -26.12
C ILE A 244 -4.16 -6.26 -27.64
N LYS A 245 -3.53 -5.26 -28.27
CA LYS A 245 -3.26 -5.25 -29.72
C LYS A 245 -2.33 -6.37 -30.17
N GLN A 246 -1.39 -6.77 -29.32
CA GLN A 246 -0.49 -7.89 -29.60
C GLN A 246 -1.15 -9.26 -29.40
N GLY A 247 -2.40 -9.31 -28.89
CA GLY A 247 -3.09 -10.55 -28.60
C GLY A 247 -2.48 -11.34 -27.43
N VAL A 248 -1.78 -10.65 -26.53
CA VAL A 248 -1.21 -11.26 -25.31
C VAL A 248 -2.30 -11.45 -24.26
N LEU A 249 -3.20 -10.47 -24.14
CA LEU A 249 -4.35 -10.47 -23.23
C LEU A 249 -5.60 -10.05 -23.98
N ASP A 250 -6.77 -10.45 -23.47
CA ASP A 250 -8.08 -9.94 -23.91
C ASP A 250 -8.61 -8.86 -22.97
N PHE A 251 -8.23 -8.93 -21.69
CA PHE A 251 -8.63 -7.98 -20.65
C PHE A 251 -7.44 -7.60 -19.74
N ILE A 252 -7.52 -6.41 -19.22
CA ILE A 252 -6.55 -5.87 -18.27
C ILE A 252 -7.11 -5.96 -16.85
N GLY A 253 -6.42 -6.69 -15.96
CA GLY A 253 -6.70 -6.70 -14.53
C GLY A 253 -5.99 -5.53 -13.85
N ALA A 254 -6.75 -4.67 -13.17
CA ALA A 254 -6.27 -3.40 -12.64
C ALA A 254 -6.77 -3.11 -11.20
N ALA A 255 -6.47 -3.97 -10.22
CA ALA A 255 -6.91 -3.75 -8.84
C ALA A 255 -6.33 -2.45 -8.25
N ARG A 256 -5.03 -2.40 -7.98
CA ARG A 256 -4.37 -1.20 -7.41
C ARG A 256 -4.43 0.04 -8.30
N PRO A 257 -4.34 -0.04 -9.64
CA PRO A 257 -4.59 1.11 -10.50
C PRO A 257 -6.01 1.69 -10.33
N SER A 258 -7.04 0.86 -10.15
CA SER A 258 -8.42 1.32 -9.89
C SER A 258 -8.61 1.88 -8.48
N ILE A 259 -7.84 1.41 -7.48
CA ILE A 259 -7.79 2.03 -6.15
C ILE A 259 -7.21 3.45 -6.24
N ALA A 260 -6.14 3.62 -7.01
CA ALA A 260 -5.50 4.92 -7.21
C ALA A 260 -6.38 5.87 -8.05
N ASP A 261 -7.02 5.35 -9.09
CA ASP A 261 -7.97 6.09 -9.92
C ASP A 261 -9.18 5.24 -10.31
N PRO A 262 -10.31 5.33 -9.59
CA PRO A 262 -11.51 4.56 -9.88
C PRO A 262 -12.14 4.93 -11.25
N PHE A 263 -11.78 6.06 -11.84
CA PHE A 263 -12.24 6.51 -13.15
C PHE A 263 -11.23 6.23 -14.28
N LEU A 264 -10.22 5.42 -14.03
CA LEU A 264 -9.20 5.03 -15.01
C LEU A 264 -9.79 4.62 -16.37
N PRO A 265 -10.79 3.71 -16.47
CA PRO A 265 -11.37 3.34 -17.76
C PRO A 265 -12.05 4.52 -18.47
N ASN A 266 -12.79 5.34 -17.72
CA ASN A 266 -13.48 6.51 -18.28
C ASN A 266 -12.49 7.55 -18.80
N LYS A 267 -11.41 7.80 -18.09
CA LYS A 267 -10.34 8.73 -18.49
C LYS A 267 -9.64 8.24 -19.76
N ILE A 268 -9.35 6.94 -19.86
CA ILE A 268 -8.80 6.34 -21.08
C ILE A 268 -9.76 6.53 -22.25
N GLN A 269 -11.04 6.19 -22.08
CA GLN A 269 -12.06 6.34 -23.12
C GLN A 269 -12.22 7.79 -23.59
N GLN A 270 -12.13 8.75 -22.66
CA GLN A 270 -12.26 10.19 -22.92
C GLN A 270 -10.96 10.83 -23.38
N GLN A 271 -9.87 10.08 -23.51
CA GLN A 271 -8.51 10.57 -23.83
C GLN A 271 -7.97 11.60 -22.82
N ARG A 272 -8.38 11.52 -21.56
CA ARG A 272 -7.93 12.34 -20.43
C ARG A 272 -6.78 11.66 -19.68
N ILE A 273 -5.77 11.24 -20.43
CA ILE A 273 -4.67 10.39 -19.92
C ILE A 273 -3.88 11.11 -18.82
N GLU A 274 -3.64 12.41 -19.00
CA GLU A 274 -2.86 13.25 -18.07
C GLU A 274 -3.57 13.49 -16.72
N GLU A 275 -4.85 13.15 -16.64
CA GLU A 275 -5.62 13.25 -15.40
C GLU A 275 -5.64 11.94 -14.60
N ILE A 276 -4.98 10.89 -15.07
CA ILE A 276 -4.94 9.60 -14.37
C ILE A 276 -3.97 9.68 -13.19
N ARG A 277 -4.49 9.34 -12.00
CA ARG A 277 -3.67 9.11 -10.81
C ARG A 277 -3.05 7.72 -10.86
N GLU A 278 -1.87 7.61 -11.38
CA GLU A 278 -1.22 6.31 -11.52
C GLU A 278 -0.84 5.71 -10.15
N CYS A 279 -1.08 4.41 -9.99
CA CYS A 279 -0.60 3.67 -8.84
C CYS A 279 0.93 3.69 -8.77
N ILE A 280 1.48 4.10 -7.64
CA ILE A 280 2.92 4.17 -7.41
C ILE A 280 3.53 2.88 -6.83
N GLY A 281 2.74 1.83 -6.60
CA GLY A 281 3.22 0.55 -6.08
C GLY A 281 3.80 0.60 -4.66
N CYS A 282 3.33 1.49 -3.80
CA CYS A 282 3.81 1.64 -2.42
C CYS A 282 3.19 0.64 -1.42
N ASN A 283 2.17 -0.11 -1.83
CA ASN A 283 1.44 -1.09 -1.02
C ASN A 283 0.82 -0.56 0.30
N VAL A 284 0.59 0.75 0.46
CA VAL A 284 -0.15 1.28 1.62
C VAL A 284 -1.56 0.68 1.69
N CYS A 285 -2.21 0.42 0.55
CA CYS A 285 -3.51 -0.27 0.52
C CYS A 285 -3.42 -1.69 1.09
N VAL A 286 -2.36 -2.44 0.77
CA VAL A 286 -2.11 -3.78 1.29
C VAL A 286 -1.80 -3.74 2.80
N SER A 287 -1.06 -2.74 3.28
CA SER A 287 -0.81 -2.59 4.72
C SER A 287 -2.09 -2.39 5.53
N CYS A 288 -3.06 -1.66 4.98
CA CYS A 288 -4.36 -1.46 5.61
C CYS A 288 -5.19 -2.76 5.63
N ASP A 289 -5.14 -3.54 4.56
CA ASP A 289 -5.75 -4.86 4.49
C ASP A 289 -5.16 -5.80 5.54
N ASN A 290 -3.83 -5.88 5.63
CA ASN A 290 -3.15 -6.68 6.65
C ASN A 290 -3.46 -6.24 8.10
N LEU A 291 -3.84 -4.99 8.32
CA LEU A 291 -4.29 -4.47 9.61
C LEU A 291 -5.80 -4.65 9.85
N GLY A 292 -6.56 -5.15 8.87
CA GLY A 292 -8.01 -5.31 8.96
C GLY A 292 -8.78 -4.00 9.05
N VAL A 293 -8.26 -2.92 8.44
CA VAL A 293 -8.90 -1.61 8.37
C VAL A 293 -9.28 -1.26 6.92
N PRO A 294 -10.17 -0.28 6.70
CA PRO A 294 -10.51 0.15 5.35
C PRO A 294 -9.26 0.53 4.55
N ILE A 295 -9.20 0.08 3.30
CA ILE A 295 -8.09 0.35 2.38
C ILE A 295 -7.87 1.86 2.23
N ARG A 296 -6.60 2.27 2.21
CA ARG A 296 -6.14 3.64 1.96
C ARG A 296 -5.21 3.67 0.76
N CYS A 297 -5.09 4.83 0.13
CA CYS A 297 -4.20 4.99 -1.02
C CYS A 297 -3.42 6.30 -0.93
N THR A 298 -2.13 6.24 -1.23
CA THR A 298 -1.25 7.41 -1.25
C THR A 298 -1.64 8.40 -2.35
N GLN A 299 -2.13 7.91 -3.50
CA GLN A 299 -2.55 8.76 -4.62
C GLN A 299 -3.98 9.26 -4.48
N ASN A 300 -4.87 8.43 -3.94
CA ASN A 300 -6.30 8.73 -3.82
C ASN A 300 -6.71 8.84 -2.35
N PRO A 301 -6.71 10.02 -1.77
CA PRO A 301 -7.05 10.21 -0.35
C PRO A 301 -8.52 9.97 -0.01
N THR A 302 -9.41 9.84 -1.02
CA THR A 302 -10.83 9.54 -0.79
C THR A 302 -11.09 8.04 -0.60
N MET A 303 -10.11 7.18 -0.95
CA MET A 303 -10.28 5.73 -0.84
C MET A 303 -10.60 5.28 0.59
N GLY A 304 -11.76 4.64 0.75
CA GLY A 304 -12.29 4.20 2.05
C GLY A 304 -12.88 5.33 2.91
N GLU A 305 -13.06 6.54 2.35
CA GLU A 305 -13.73 7.66 3.01
C GLU A 305 -15.11 7.98 2.41
N GLU A 306 -15.47 7.32 1.31
CA GLU A 306 -16.68 7.58 0.55
C GLU A 306 -17.92 7.39 1.42
N TRP A 307 -18.02 6.28 2.14
CA TRP A 307 -19.15 5.98 3.03
C TRP A 307 -19.16 6.87 4.26
N ARG A 308 -17.98 7.08 4.88
CA ARG A 308 -17.87 7.75 6.17
C ARG A 308 -18.01 9.26 6.04
N ARG A 309 -17.31 9.86 5.06
CA ARG A 309 -17.24 11.30 4.85
C ARG A 309 -18.03 11.78 3.64
N GLY A 310 -18.43 10.87 2.76
CA GLY A 310 -19.10 11.19 1.50
C GLY A 310 -18.16 11.87 0.50
N TRP A 311 -16.85 11.65 0.64
CA TRP A 311 -15.89 12.22 -0.31
C TRP A 311 -15.89 11.42 -1.61
N HIS A 312 -15.75 12.15 -2.70
CA HIS A 312 -15.73 11.57 -4.04
C HIS A 312 -14.49 12.10 -4.78
N PRO A 313 -13.71 11.26 -5.45
CA PRO A 313 -12.44 11.67 -6.06
C PRO A 313 -12.57 12.68 -7.20
N GLU A 314 -13.73 12.74 -7.86
CA GLU A 314 -13.96 13.61 -9.02
C GLU A 314 -15.11 14.63 -8.83
N LYS A 315 -15.94 14.47 -7.79
CA LYS A 315 -17.05 15.39 -7.49
C LYS A 315 -16.73 16.14 -6.22
N ILE A 316 -16.24 17.37 -6.38
CA ILE A 316 -15.77 18.19 -5.28
C ILE A 316 -16.82 19.25 -5.00
N VAL A 317 -17.11 19.49 -3.71
CA VAL A 317 -18.08 20.51 -3.28
C VAL A 317 -17.51 21.89 -3.54
N ALA A 318 -18.21 22.71 -4.35
CA ALA A 318 -17.78 24.06 -4.65
C ALA A 318 -17.68 24.95 -3.39
N ALA A 319 -16.80 25.94 -3.44
CA ALA A 319 -16.69 26.99 -2.43
C ALA A 319 -18.01 27.70 -2.24
N LYS A 320 -18.36 28.06 -1.02
CA LYS A 320 -19.53 28.91 -0.73
C LYS A 320 -19.30 30.35 -1.20
N THR A 321 -18.11 30.83 -0.94
CA THR A 321 -17.66 32.17 -1.32
C THR A 321 -16.24 32.06 -1.85
N PRO A 322 -16.00 32.22 -3.16
CA PRO A 322 -14.65 32.26 -3.70
C PRO A 322 -13.86 33.39 -3.08
N GLN A 323 -12.70 33.09 -2.50
CA GLN A 323 -11.81 34.05 -1.85
C GLN A 323 -10.36 33.53 -1.97
N PRO A 324 -9.38 34.43 -1.83
CA PRO A 324 -7.99 34.04 -1.82
C PRO A 324 -7.65 33.19 -0.59
N VAL A 325 -6.88 32.14 -0.82
CA VAL A 325 -6.37 31.23 0.22
C VAL A 325 -4.87 31.06 0.01
N LEU A 326 -4.10 31.18 1.10
CA LEU A 326 -2.66 30.95 1.09
C LEU A 326 -2.33 29.53 1.54
N VAL A 327 -1.50 28.83 0.77
CA VAL A 327 -0.89 27.55 1.15
C VAL A 327 0.62 27.73 1.22
N VAL A 328 1.21 27.51 2.40
CA VAL A 328 2.65 27.67 2.64
C VAL A 328 3.32 26.30 2.70
N GLY A 329 4.16 26.01 1.71
CA GLY A 329 4.84 24.74 1.50
C GLY A 329 4.16 23.88 0.42
N ALA A 330 4.95 23.43 -0.55
CA ALA A 330 4.50 22.65 -1.69
C ALA A 330 5.00 21.20 -1.68
N GLY A 331 5.10 20.59 -0.50
CA GLY A 331 5.20 19.15 -0.34
C GLY A 331 3.87 18.45 -0.66
N PRO A 332 3.78 17.09 -0.50
CA PRO A 332 2.57 16.34 -0.85
C PRO A 332 1.27 16.88 -0.22
N ALA A 333 1.32 17.31 1.04
CA ALA A 333 0.17 17.89 1.74
C ALA A 333 -0.26 19.24 1.13
N GLY A 334 0.69 20.15 0.92
CA GLY A 334 0.39 21.46 0.35
C GLY A 334 -0.07 21.39 -1.10
N LEU A 335 0.54 20.51 -1.91
CA LEU A 335 0.12 20.28 -3.30
C LEU A 335 -1.31 19.71 -3.37
N GLU A 336 -1.65 18.73 -2.53
CA GLU A 336 -3.01 18.18 -2.49
C GLU A 336 -4.01 19.22 -1.99
N CYS A 337 -3.66 19.97 -0.93
CA CYS A 337 -4.51 21.02 -0.39
C CYS A 337 -4.80 22.11 -1.44
N ALA A 338 -3.75 22.61 -2.09
CA ALA A 338 -3.87 23.61 -3.15
C ALA A 338 -4.73 23.11 -4.31
N LEU A 339 -4.51 21.87 -4.76
CA LEU A 339 -5.27 21.26 -5.85
C LEU A 339 -6.77 21.16 -5.50
N GLN A 340 -7.10 20.71 -4.29
CA GLN A 340 -8.49 20.56 -3.88
C GLN A 340 -9.18 21.90 -3.64
N LEU A 341 -8.50 22.88 -3.05
CA LEU A 341 -9.03 24.23 -2.90
C LEU A 341 -9.29 24.88 -4.27
N ALA A 342 -8.36 24.75 -5.20
CA ALA A 342 -8.53 25.27 -6.56
C ALA A 342 -9.71 24.61 -7.29
N ASN A 343 -9.84 23.28 -7.18
CA ASN A 343 -10.99 22.54 -7.73
C ASN A 343 -12.33 22.95 -7.11
N ARG A 344 -12.32 23.42 -5.86
CA ARG A 344 -13.50 24.00 -5.20
C ARG A 344 -13.83 25.41 -5.68
N GLY A 345 -12.92 26.07 -6.42
CA GLY A 345 -13.09 27.40 -6.97
C GLY A 345 -12.51 28.54 -6.14
N TYR A 346 -11.66 28.25 -5.14
CA TYR A 346 -10.89 29.27 -4.44
C TYR A 346 -9.74 29.81 -5.32
N GLU A 347 -9.34 31.06 -5.09
CA GLU A 347 -8.09 31.62 -5.63
C GLU A 347 -6.94 31.16 -4.73
N VAL A 348 -6.05 30.32 -5.23
CA VAL A 348 -4.98 29.72 -4.43
C VAL A 348 -3.65 30.41 -4.68
N ILE A 349 -3.00 30.84 -3.62
CA ILE A 349 -1.62 31.26 -3.62
C ILE A 349 -0.81 30.17 -2.95
N LEU A 350 0.06 29.50 -3.72
CA LEU A 350 0.94 28.46 -3.24
C LEU A 350 2.37 28.99 -3.15
N SER A 351 2.91 29.09 -1.93
CA SER A 351 4.28 29.54 -1.67
C SER A 351 5.18 28.36 -1.31
N GLU A 352 6.33 28.27 -1.95
CA GLU A 352 7.34 27.24 -1.72
C GLU A 352 8.72 27.86 -1.48
N ALA A 353 9.38 27.46 -0.40
CA ALA A 353 10.69 27.98 -0.02
C ALA A 353 11.81 27.57 -0.97
N SER A 354 11.67 26.42 -1.63
CA SER A 354 12.67 25.88 -2.56
C SER A 354 12.41 26.30 -4.02
N LYS A 355 13.37 25.97 -4.89
CA LYS A 355 13.28 26.25 -6.34
C LYS A 355 12.39 25.25 -7.09
N GLN A 356 11.88 24.22 -6.41
CA GLN A 356 11.02 23.23 -7.04
C GLN A 356 9.93 22.75 -6.09
N LEU A 357 8.80 22.38 -6.68
CA LEU A 357 7.67 21.80 -5.97
C LEU A 357 7.91 20.32 -5.65
N GLY A 358 7.20 19.78 -4.65
CA GLY A 358 7.16 18.35 -4.34
C GLY A 358 7.76 17.97 -2.99
N GLY A 359 8.50 18.88 -2.36
CA GLY A 359 9.07 18.67 -1.03
C GLY A 359 10.00 17.45 -0.95
N ARG A 360 9.99 16.75 0.20
CA ARG A 360 10.87 15.58 0.46
C ARG A 360 10.69 14.45 -0.55
N VAL A 361 9.50 14.24 -1.12
CA VAL A 361 9.25 13.17 -2.11
C VAL A 361 10.19 13.27 -3.30
N ILE A 362 10.59 14.47 -3.70
CA ILE A 362 11.55 14.66 -4.79
C ILE A 362 12.91 14.05 -4.42
N SER A 363 13.38 14.28 -3.21
CA SER A 363 14.65 13.74 -2.73
C SER A 363 14.58 12.23 -2.51
N GLU A 364 13.49 11.74 -1.90
CA GLU A 364 13.26 10.30 -1.69
C GLU A 364 13.19 9.53 -3.01
N SER A 365 12.58 10.12 -4.05
CA SER A 365 12.45 9.49 -5.37
C SER A 365 13.80 9.31 -6.10
N ASN A 366 14.85 9.95 -5.65
CA ASN A 366 16.21 9.75 -6.17
C ASN A 366 16.90 8.53 -5.53
N LEU A 367 16.35 7.99 -4.45
CA LEU A 367 16.86 6.77 -3.83
C LEU A 367 16.44 5.53 -4.63
N LYS A 368 17.24 4.48 -4.53
CA LYS A 368 17.03 3.22 -5.24
C LYS A 368 15.64 2.64 -5.01
N GLY A 369 14.95 2.33 -6.10
CA GLY A 369 13.61 1.72 -6.09
C GLY A 369 12.44 2.67 -5.83
N LEU A 370 12.69 3.95 -5.51
CA LEU A 370 11.63 4.91 -5.20
C LEU A 370 11.27 5.88 -6.34
N ALA A 371 11.91 5.77 -7.50
CA ALA A 371 11.74 6.72 -8.61
C ALA A 371 10.26 6.92 -9.03
N ILE A 372 9.46 5.86 -9.01
CA ILE A 372 8.03 5.91 -9.37
C ILE A 372 7.22 6.74 -8.37
N TRP A 373 7.66 6.86 -7.11
CA TRP A 373 6.95 7.60 -6.07
C TRP A 373 6.91 9.11 -6.35
N ARG A 374 7.80 9.62 -7.19
CA ARG A 374 7.77 10.99 -7.68
C ARG A 374 6.42 11.37 -8.30
N ARG A 375 5.69 10.42 -8.87
CA ARG A 375 4.35 10.62 -9.45
C ARG A 375 3.32 11.19 -8.46
N VAL A 376 3.56 11.07 -7.14
CA VAL A 376 2.71 11.73 -6.13
C VAL A 376 2.75 13.25 -6.31
N SER A 377 3.93 13.79 -6.54
CA SER A 377 4.11 15.23 -6.77
C SER A 377 3.83 15.61 -8.22
N ASP A 378 4.35 14.84 -9.19
CA ASP A 378 4.25 15.17 -10.62
C ASP A 378 2.79 15.30 -11.09
N TYR A 379 1.91 14.38 -10.68
CA TYR A 379 0.48 14.46 -10.96
C TYR A 379 -0.14 15.78 -10.46
N ARG A 380 0.10 16.11 -9.20
CA ARG A 380 -0.49 17.30 -8.57
C ARG A 380 0.06 18.61 -9.13
N ILE A 381 1.37 18.63 -9.41
CA ILE A 381 2.03 19.77 -10.04
C ILE A 381 1.45 20.03 -11.43
N TYR A 382 1.32 18.97 -12.23
CA TYR A 382 0.74 19.07 -13.58
C TYR A 382 -0.68 19.65 -13.53
N GLN A 383 -1.55 19.11 -12.64
CA GLN A 383 -2.92 19.58 -12.53
C GLN A 383 -2.97 21.07 -12.11
N LEU A 384 -2.20 21.47 -11.10
CA LEU A 384 -2.15 22.85 -10.62
C LEU A 384 -1.67 23.84 -11.71
N GLN A 385 -0.73 23.43 -12.56
CA GLN A 385 -0.22 24.25 -13.66
C GLN A 385 -1.26 24.49 -14.78
N GLN A 386 -2.32 23.68 -14.85
CA GLN A 386 -3.41 23.86 -15.82
C GLN A 386 -4.54 24.77 -15.29
N MET A 387 -4.45 25.23 -14.03
CA MET A 387 -5.53 25.97 -13.37
C MET A 387 -5.26 27.48 -13.37
N ASP A 388 -6.20 28.26 -13.91
CA ASP A 388 -6.11 29.72 -13.97
C ASP A 388 -6.27 30.42 -12.60
N ASN A 389 -6.85 29.72 -11.62
CA ASN A 389 -7.09 30.21 -10.27
C ASN A 389 -5.98 29.83 -9.27
N VAL A 390 -4.79 29.44 -9.76
CA VAL A 390 -3.63 29.07 -8.93
C VAL A 390 -2.43 29.93 -9.28
N ASN A 391 -1.84 30.57 -8.28
CA ASN A 391 -0.59 31.30 -8.39
C ASN A 391 0.50 30.61 -7.58
N ILE A 392 1.57 30.19 -8.23
CA ILE A 392 2.69 29.46 -7.61
C ILE A 392 3.91 30.35 -7.50
N TYR A 393 4.48 30.45 -6.30
CA TYR A 393 5.67 31.24 -6.00
C TYR A 393 6.76 30.33 -5.45
N LEU A 394 7.86 30.20 -6.19
CA LEU A 394 9.07 29.47 -5.80
C LEU A 394 10.10 30.43 -5.20
N ASP A 395 11.14 29.90 -4.51
CA ASP A 395 12.12 30.68 -3.76
C ASP A 395 11.45 31.69 -2.80
N SER A 396 10.28 31.34 -2.25
CA SER A 396 9.41 32.19 -1.47
C SER A 396 9.14 31.60 -0.09
N ALA A 397 10.16 31.61 0.75
CA ALA A 397 10.00 31.30 2.18
C ALA A 397 9.26 32.44 2.86
N LEU A 398 8.11 32.17 3.48
CA LEU A 398 7.32 33.19 4.16
C LEU A 398 7.53 33.13 5.66
N ASP A 399 7.81 34.30 6.25
CA ASP A 399 7.71 34.54 7.69
C ASP A 399 6.35 35.12 8.07
N VAL A 400 6.13 35.34 9.37
CA VAL A 400 4.87 35.91 9.89
C VAL A 400 4.56 37.28 9.29
N GLN A 401 5.57 38.15 9.21
CA GLN A 401 5.38 39.50 8.71
C GLN A 401 4.93 39.47 7.24
N GLN A 402 5.57 38.67 6.42
CA GLN A 402 5.22 38.52 5.00
C GLN A 402 3.82 37.94 4.82
N VAL A 403 3.41 36.97 5.65
CA VAL A 403 2.03 36.45 5.64
C VAL A 403 1.02 37.54 5.96
N LEU A 404 1.29 38.39 6.96
CA LEU A 404 0.42 39.52 7.31
C LEU A 404 0.36 40.56 6.20
N GLU A 405 1.49 40.86 5.53
CA GLU A 405 1.56 41.79 4.41
C GLU A 405 0.71 41.35 3.20
N LEU A 406 0.54 40.05 2.99
CA LEU A 406 -0.34 39.53 1.94
C LEU A 406 -1.82 39.81 2.23
N GLY A 407 -2.22 40.00 3.49
CA GLY A 407 -3.58 40.33 3.88
C GLY A 407 -4.62 39.27 3.57
N ILE A 408 -4.19 37.98 3.51
CA ILE A 408 -5.05 36.84 3.20
C ILE A 408 -5.67 36.31 4.48
N GLU A 409 -6.99 36.11 4.48
CA GLU A 409 -7.75 35.69 5.66
C GLU A 409 -7.58 34.24 6.05
N HIS A 410 -7.24 33.35 5.09
CA HIS A 410 -7.16 31.91 5.31
C HIS A 410 -5.81 31.35 4.87
N VAL A 411 -5.11 30.72 5.82
CA VAL A 411 -3.75 30.21 5.63
C VAL A 411 -3.68 28.74 5.99
N PHE A 412 -3.15 27.94 5.08
CA PHE A 412 -2.77 26.55 5.33
C PHE A 412 -1.25 26.43 5.44
N VAL A 413 -0.76 25.90 6.55
CA VAL A 413 0.68 25.72 6.81
C VAL A 413 1.05 24.26 6.60
N ALA A 414 1.83 23.99 5.56
CA ALA A 414 2.27 22.66 5.10
C ALA A 414 3.80 22.56 5.05
N THR A 415 4.48 23.16 6.00
CA THR A 415 5.93 23.37 6.06
C THR A 415 6.76 22.12 6.35
N GLY A 416 6.09 20.96 6.54
CA GLY A 416 6.74 19.67 6.68
C GLY A 416 7.36 19.41 8.06
N ALA A 417 8.40 18.59 8.10
CA ALA A 417 9.10 18.21 9.33
C ALA A 417 10.60 18.00 9.07
N LEU A 418 11.40 18.02 10.13
CA LEU A 418 12.85 17.83 10.10
C LEU A 418 13.24 16.60 10.93
N TRP A 419 14.20 15.82 10.44
CA TRP A 419 14.77 14.71 11.22
C TRP A 419 15.56 15.21 12.42
N ARG A 420 15.35 14.57 13.56
CA ARG A 420 16.11 14.84 14.78
C ARG A 420 17.56 14.38 14.62
N LYS A 421 18.50 15.14 15.21
CA LYS A 421 19.94 14.82 15.24
C LYS A 421 20.43 14.44 16.65
N ASP A 422 19.54 14.24 17.61
CA ASP A 422 19.86 13.91 18.99
C ASP A 422 19.60 12.44 19.36
N GLY A 423 19.00 11.66 18.44
CA GLY A 423 18.71 10.25 18.62
C GLY A 423 17.48 9.94 19.49
N ILE A 424 16.69 10.95 19.86
CA ILE A 424 15.37 10.72 20.46
C ILE A 424 14.48 10.06 19.41
N GLY A 425 13.74 9.03 19.83
CA GLY A 425 12.89 8.26 18.96
C GLY A 425 11.96 7.34 19.74
N ARG A 426 11.48 6.32 19.07
CA ARG A 426 10.53 5.34 19.61
C ARG A 426 11.05 4.66 20.89
N SER A 427 12.32 4.29 20.90
CA SER A 427 12.94 3.51 21.97
C SER A 427 13.72 4.34 22.99
N SER A 428 14.08 5.59 22.68
CA SER A 428 14.80 6.48 23.57
C SER A 428 14.09 7.81 23.74
N ARG A 429 13.92 8.24 25.00
CA ARG A 429 13.28 9.52 25.35
C ARG A 429 14.29 10.61 25.70
N THR A 430 15.58 10.29 25.68
CA THR A 430 16.68 11.20 25.98
C THR A 430 17.72 11.17 24.86
N PRO A 431 18.44 12.29 24.64
CA PRO A 431 19.48 12.32 23.63
C PRO A 431 20.54 11.24 23.86
N ILE A 432 21.12 10.72 22.79
CA ILE A 432 22.27 9.81 22.84
C ILE A 432 23.48 10.58 23.36
N LEU A 433 24.21 10.01 24.32
CA LEU A 433 25.39 10.66 24.91
C LEU A 433 26.61 10.57 23.97
N GLY A 434 27.37 11.66 23.88
CA GLY A 434 28.63 11.71 23.14
C GLY A 434 28.49 11.87 21.64
N LEU A 435 27.37 12.38 21.14
CA LEU A 435 27.13 12.62 19.71
C LEU A 435 28.14 13.61 19.07
N ASP A 436 28.76 14.46 19.87
CA ASP A 436 29.82 15.39 19.46
C ASP A 436 31.13 14.72 19.01
N GLN A 437 31.27 13.42 19.22
CA GLN A 437 32.48 12.65 18.89
C GLN A 437 32.53 12.19 17.42
N VAL A 438 31.42 12.20 16.69
CA VAL A 438 31.33 11.78 15.27
C VAL A 438 30.46 12.74 14.47
N ALA A 439 30.54 12.67 13.15
CA ALA A 439 29.64 13.38 12.27
C ALA A 439 28.25 12.73 12.31
N ILE A 440 27.22 13.52 12.60
CA ILE A 440 25.83 13.10 12.67
C ILE A 440 25.10 13.53 11.39
N TYR A 441 24.45 12.57 10.78
CA TYR A 441 23.63 12.76 9.58
C TYR A 441 22.21 12.26 9.80
N THR A 442 21.33 12.73 8.94
CA THR A 442 19.92 12.31 8.84
C THR A 442 19.64 11.81 7.43
N PRO A 443 18.50 11.18 7.17
CA PRO A 443 18.08 10.87 5.81
C PRO A 443 18.09 12.08 4.86
N ASP A 444 17.70 13.27 5.35
CA ASP A 444 17.69 14.49 4.54
C ASP A 444 19.12 14.90 4.11
N ASP A 445 20.11 14.74 5.01
CA ASP A 445 21.53 15.01 4.67
C ASP A 445 22.01 14.04 3.57
N ILE A 446 21.68 12.74 3.68
CA ILE A 446 22.08 11.72 2.69
C ILE A 446 21.42 12.02 1.34
N MET A 447 20.12 12.31 1.33
CA MET A 447 19.36 12.63 0.10
C MET A 447 19.84 13.92 -0.58
N SER A 448 20.39 14.86 0.21
CA SER A 448 21.00 16.09 -0.35
C SER A 448 22.36 15.86 -1.00
N GLY A 449 22.93 14.64 -0.92
CA GLY A 449 24.22 14.28 -1.50
C GLY A 449 25.42 14.74 -0.68
N VAL A 450 25.27 14.94 0.63
CA VAL A 450 26.37 15.26 1.52
C VAL A 450 27.41 14.13 1.47
N SER A 451 28.68 14.50 1.25
CA SER A 451 29.79 13.53 1.25
C SER A 451 30.10 13.07 2.66
N LEU A 452 29.98 11.78 2.89
CA LEU A 452 30.37 11.15 4.15
C LEU A 452 31.90 10.97 4.20
N GLY A 453 32.47 11.15 5.39
CA GLY A 453 33.89 10.89 5.63
C GLY A 453 34.25 9.40 5.45
N PRO A 454 35.54 9.07 5.31
CA PRO A 454 35.98 7.68 5.24
C PRO A 454 35.77 6.95 6.57
N GLY A 455 35.44 5.66 6.50
CA GLY A 455 35.29 4.79 7.66
C GLY A 455 33.92 4.14 7.77
N PRO A 456 33.67 3.36 8.84
CA PRO A 456 32.42 2.64 9.01
C PRO A 456 31.26 3.59 9.33
N ILE A 457 30.13 3.35 8.66
CA ILE A 457 28.89 4.08 8.88
C ILE A 457 27.96 3.21 9.72
N VAL A 458 27.41 3.80 10.77
CA VAL A 458 26.32 3.19 11.53
C VAL A 458 25.02 3.93 11.18
N ILE A 459 23.98 3.17 10.80
CA ILE A 459 22.61 3.67 10.65
C ILE A 459 21.83 3.19 11.85
N TYR A 460 21.23 4.11 12.60
CA TYR A 460 20.34 3.79 13.71
C TYR A 460 18.90 4.05 13.27
N ASP A 461 18.18 2.95 13.01
CA ASP A 461 16.77 2.98 12.62
C ASP A 461 15.86 2.70 13.82
N ASP A 462 15.27 3.74 14.35
CA ASP A 462 14.26 3.69 15.41
C ASP A 462 12.88 4.19 14.95
N GLU A 463 12.78 4.72 13.71
CA GLU A 463 11.51 4.98 13.04
C GLU A 463 10.82 3.67 12.65
N GLN A 464 11.58 2.66 12.22
CA GLN A 464 11.14 1.31 11.87
C GLN A 464 10.25 1.25 10.60
N GLY A 465 10.30 2.30 9.79
CA GLY A 465 9.65 2.40 8.48
C GLY A 465 10.49 1.79 7.35
N TYR A 466 10.31 2.30 6.13
CA TYR A 466 11.08 1.85 4.96
C TYR A 466 12.39 2.62 4.77
N LEU A 467 12.46 3.88 5.24
CA LEU A 467 13.52 4.82 4.83
C LEU A 467 14.90 4.42 5.37
N GLY A 468 14.98 3.91 6.60
CA GLY A 468 16.24 3.44 7.18
C GLY A 468 16.93 2.38 6.31
N SER A 469 16.16 1.39 5.85
CA SER A 469 16.69 0.34 4.96
C SER A 469 17.02 0.83 3.55
N VAL A 470 16.27 1.81 3.02
CA VAL A 470 16.57 2.43 1.71
C VAL A 470 17.88 3.21 1.77
N VAL A 471 18.10 3.97 2.85
CA VAL A 471 19.38 4.69 3.08
C VAL A 471 20.55 3.71 3.24
N ALA A 472 20.34 2.58 3.94
CA ALA A 472 21.35 1.54 4.08
C ALA A 472 21.75 0.92 2.73
N ASP A 473 20.75 0.56 1.92
CA ASP A 473 20.93 0.04 0.56
C ASP A 473 21.70 1.05 -0.31
N HIS A 474 21.28 2.31 -0.30
CA HIS A 474 21.93 3.40 -1.06
C HIS A 474 23.39 3.61 -0.67
N LEU A 475 23.70 3.70 0.62
CA LEU A 475 25.08 3.90 1.09
C LEU A 475 25.97 2.68 0.81
N SER A 476 25.41 1.47 0.90
CA SER A 476 26.12 0.24 0.53
C SER A 476 26.45 0.18 -0.97
N ASP A 477 25.50 0.58 -1.83
CA ASP A 477 25.72 0.68 -3.29
C ASP A 477 26.82 1.71 -3.65
N LEU A 478 27.00 2.75 -2.84
CA LEU A 478 28.10 3.71 -2.96
C LEU A 478 29.45 3.17 -2.45
N GLY A 479 29.48 1.92 -1.95
CA GLY A 479 30.70 1.24 -1.50
C GLY A 479 31.09 1.52 -0.04
N HIS A 480 30.20 2.08 0.78
CA HIS A 480 30.47 2.28 2.19
C HIS A 480 30.27 0.99 3.00
N GLY A 481 31.09 0.80 4.04
CA GLY A 481 30.87 -0.24 5.04
C GLY A 481 29.76 0.18 6.01
N VAL A 482 28.58 -0.45 5.88
CA VAL A 482 27.38 -0.08 6.63
C VAL A 482 27.04 -1.10 7.73
N SER A 483 26.73 -0.60 8.91
CA SER A 483 26.12 -1.34 10.02
C SER A 483 24.74 -0.78 10.30
N PHE A 484 23.71 -1.60 10.19
CA PHE A 484 22.32 -1.25 10.44
C PHE A 484 21.91 -1.69 11.84
N VAL A 485 21.58 -0.76 12.71
CA VAL A 485 21.16 -0.98 14.11
C VAL A 485 19.69 -0.62 14.24
N THR A 486 18.89 -1.50 14.80
CA THR A 486 17.48 -1.21 15.10
C THR A 486 17.03 -1.80 16.42
N SER A 487 16.16 -1.08 17.11
CA SER A 487 15.48 -1.55 18.32
C SER A 487 14.48 -2.68 18.06
N ALA A 488 14.00 -2.82 16.82
CA ALA A 488 13.08 -3.87 16.40
C ALA A 488 13.77 -5.24 16.30
N SER A 489 12.97 -6.31 16.24
CA SER A 489 13.44 -7.69 16.06
C SER A 489 13.86 -8.02 14.63
N ILE A 490 13.44 -7.20 13.66
CA ILE A 490 13.72 -7.33 12.22
C ILE A 490 14.01 -5.96 11.63
N VAL A 491 14.62 -5.93 10.45
CA VAL A 491 14.85 -4.69 9.70
C VAL A 491 13.52 -4.14 9.18
N SER A 492 13.28 -2.84 9.37
CA SER A 492 12.12 -2.12 8.81
C SER A 492 10.78 -2.86 9.01
N PRO A 493 10.33 -3.14 10.24
CA PRO A 493 9.17 -4.00 10.52
C PRO A 493 7.85 -3.52 9.87
N PHE A 494 7.66 -2.23 9.63
CA PHE A 494 6.50 -1.74 8.88
C PHE A 494 6.39 -2.39 7.49
N THR A 495 7.53 -2.78 6.91
CA THR A 495 7.55 -3.39 5.57
C THR A 495 7.01 -4.83 5.55
N GLU A 496 6.75 -5.46 6.70
CA GLU A 496 5.94 -6.70 6.74
C GLU A 496 4.52 -6.43 6.27
N LEU A 497 3.94 -5.30 6.66
CA LEU A 497 2.59 -4.91 6.26
C LEU A 497 2.49 -4.56 4.77
N THR A 498 3.56 -4.05 4.17
CA THR A 498 3.64 -3.77 2.72
C THR A 498 4.18 -4.95 1.91
N LEU A 499 4.44 -6.10 2.55
CA LEU A 499 4.95 -7.34 1.96
C LEU A 499 6.35 -7.22 1.32
N GLU A 500 7.20 -6.34 1.85
CA GLU A 500 8.55 -6.09 1.35
C GLU A 500 9.65 -6.61 2.28
N GLN A 501 9.36 -6.83 3.56
CA GLN A 501 10.35 -7.02 4.62
C GLN A 501 11.39 -8.11 4.28
N LYS A 502 10.93 -9.24 3.75
CA LYS A 502 11.82 -10.34 3.36
C LYS A 502 12.83 -9.90 2.29
N GLN A 503 12.36 -9.21 1.25
CA GLN A 503 13.22 -8.73 0.16
C GLN A 503 14.17 -7.64 0.64
N VAL A 504 13.69 -6.74 1.51
CA VAL A 504 14.52 -5.70 2.17
C VAL A 504 15.68 -6.33 2.89
N GLN A 505 15.42 -7.25 3.80
CA GLN A 505 16.46 -7.86 4.64
C GLN A 505 17.39 -8.75 3.82
N GLN A 506 16.88 -9.50 2.84
CA GLN A 506 17.70 -10.29 1.91
C GLN A 506 18.66 -9.41 1.10
N GLY A 507 18.19 -8.25 0.62
CA GLY A 507 19.03 -7.29 -0.12
C GLY A 507 20.18 -6.78 0.72
N LEU A 508 19.93 -6.33 1.95
CA LEU A 508 20.98 -5.83 2.85
C LEU A 508 21.99 -6.92 3.23
N VAL A 509 21.54 -8.16 3.49
CA VAL A 509 22.41 -9.31 3.75
C VAL A 509 23.29 -9.62 2.54
N ALA A 510 22.72 -9.61 1.33
CA ALA A 510 23.47 -9.86 0.09
C ALA A 510 24.55 -8.82 -0.19
N GLN A 511 24.34 -7.57 0.25
CA GLN A 511 25.31 -6.47 0.14
C GLN A 511 26.36 -6.48 1.27
N GLY A 512 26.26 -7.39 2.24
CA GLY A 512 27.19 -7.49 3.36
C GLY A 512 26.96 -6.45 4.45
N VAL A 513 25.80 -5.83 4.54
CA VAL A 513 25.43 -4.92 5.63
C VAL A 513 25.37 -5.67 6.94
N GLY A 514 26.09 -5.18 7.96
CA GLY A 514 26.00 -5.73 9.31
C GLY A 514 24.67 -5.39 9.97
N ILE A 515 23.85 -6.39 10.33
CA ILE A 515 22.50 -6.18 10.89
C ILE A 515 22.51 -6.48 12.39
N TYR A 516 22.08 -5.51 13.21
CA TYR A 516 22.03 -5.56 14.66
C TYR A 516 20.62 -5.23 15.15
N THR A 517 19.80 -6.26 15.33
CA THR A 517 18.41 -6.14 15.80
C THR A 517 18.32 -6.19 17.33
N ASN A 518 17.17 -5.74 17.88
CA ASN A 518 16.91 -5.66 19.32
C ASN A 518 17.97 -4.84 20.08
N LYS A 519 18.55 -3.84 19.42
CA LYS A 519 19.62 -3.01 19.95
C LYS A 519 19.25 -1.53 19.87
N THR A 520 19.60 -0.80 20.92
CA THR A 520 19.59 0.67 20.96
C THR A 520 21.00 1.19 21.11
N ILE A 521 21.24 2.42 20.65
CA ILE A 521 22.51 3.13 20.92
C ILE A 521 22.38 3.85 22.25
N ALA A 522 23.21 3.48 23.22
CA ALA A 522 23.22 4.11 24.53
C ALA A 522 24.10 5.37 24.56
N SER A 523 25.27 5.29 23.94
CA SER A 523 26.27 6.37 23.94
C SER A 523 27.28 6.13 22.82
N LEU A 524 28.08 7.16 22.55
CA LEU A 524 29.34 7.01 21.82
C LEU A 524 30.51 6.99 22.81
N SER A 525 31.51 6.19 22.49
CA SER A 525 32.72 6.05 23.32
C SER A 525 33.96 5.76 22.46
N GLN A 526 35.12 6.02 23.02
CA GLN A 526 36.38 5.68 22.38
C GLN A 526 36.96 4.35 22.91
N LYS A 527 37.33 3.44 21.98
CA LYS A 527 38.06 2.21 22.29
C LYS A 527 39.23 2.05 21.32
N SER A 528 40.43 1.80 21.86
CA SER A 528 41.65 1.59 21.05
C SER A 528 41.94 2.68 20.02
N GLY A 529 41.61 3.94 20.34
CA GLY A 529 41.84 5.10 19.46
C GLY A 529 40.78 5.33 18.39
N HIS A 530 39.71 4.54 18.37
CA HIS A 530 38.57 4.70 17.47
C HIS A 530 37.30 5.08 18.23
N VAL A 531 36.47 5.92 17.63
CA VAL A 531 35.13 6.23 18.13
C VAL A 531 34.17 5.15 17.65
N GLY A 532 33.18 4.82 18.48
CA GLY A 532 32.14 3.87 18.17
C GLY A 532 30.91 4.01 19.02
N VAL A 533 29.86 3.32 18.64
CA VAL A 533 28.58 3.28 19.35
C VAL A 533 28.54 2.11 20.33
N GLU A 534 28.03 2.37 21.53
CA GLU A 534 27.72 1.35 22.53
C GLU A 534 26.28 0.88 22.33
N LEU A 535 26.12 -0.39 22.00
CA LEU A 535 24.82 -1.00 21.78
C LEU A 535 24.32 -1.71 23.03
N LYS A 536 23.09 -1.43 23.44
CA LYS A 536 22.38 -2.16 24.49
C LYS A 536 21.30 -3.04 23.92
N CYS A 537 21.22 -4.27 24.40
CA CYS A 537 20.17 -5.20 24.03
C CYS A 537 18.92 -4.99 24.91
N HIS A 538 17.73 -4.95 24.33
CA HIS A 538 16.47 -4.84 25.07
C HIS A 538 16.26 -5.99 26.08
N TYR A 539 16.79 -7.16 25.79
CA TYR A 539 16.63 -8.37 26.61
C TYR A 539 17.74 -8.57 27.62
N GLY A 540 18.67 -7.58 27.76
CA GLY A 540 19.86 -7.72 28.59
C GLY A 540 20.98 -8.45 27.85
N GLY A 541 22.06 -8.77 28.58
CA GLY A 541 23.26 -9.38 28.03
C GLY A 541 24.42 -8.40 27.94
N GLU A 542 25.51 -8.80 27.27
CA GLU A 542 26.71 -7.97 27.16
C GLU A 542 26.47 -6.81 26.18
N ASP A 543 26.94 -5.62 26.58
CA ASP A 543 26.98 -4.45 25.70
C ASP A 543 27.97 -4.71 24.56
N GLN A 544 27.59 -4.31 23.37
CA GLN A 544 28.39 -4.48 22.16
C GLN A 544 28.86 -3.12 21.66
N TRP A 545 30.11 -3.05 21.24
CA TRP A 545 30.69 -1.84 20.68
C TRP A 545 30.93 -2.00 19.17
N LEU A 546 30.49 -1.02 18.37
CA LEU A 546 30.75 -0.95 16.94
C LEU A 546 31.53 0.32 16.59
N ALA A 547 32.60 0.18 15.81
CA ALA A 547 33.29 1.33 15.26
C ALA A 547 32.36 2.19 14.42
N CYS A 548 32.43 3.51 14.57
CA CYS A 548 31.55 4.45 13.90
C CYS A 548 32.34 5.72 13.55
N ALA A 549 32.51 5.99 12.27
CA ALA A 549 33.07 7.25 11.77
C ALA A 549 31.97 8.27 11.45
N SER A 550 30.81 7.78 11.01
CA SER A 550 29.62 8.57 10.73
C SER A 550 28.38 7.86 11.26
N LEU A 551 27.49 8.59 11.91
CA LEU A 551 26.23 8.07 12.43
C LEU A 551 25.06 8.71 11.67
N VAL A 552 24.21 7.88 11.06
CA VAL A 552 22.96 8.31 10.42
C VAL A 552 21.79 7.97 11.34
N LEU A 553 21.07 8.99 11.78
CA LEU A 553 19.93 8.86 12.69
C LEU A 553 18.61 8.86 11.90
N VAL A 554 17.91 7.74 11.92
CA VAL A 554 16.56 7.56 11.35
C VAL A 554 15.62 7.29 12.53
N THR A 555 15.29 8.34 13.28
CA THR A 555 14.59 8.24 14.56
C THR A 555 13.21 8.90 14.52
N GLU A 556 13.08 10.09 15.03
CA GLU A 556 11.84 10.87 14.95
C GLU A 556 12.03 12.13 14.09
N ARG A 557 10.92 12.68 13.63
CA ARG A 557 10.87 13.97 12.96
C ARG A 557 10.16 14.99 13.83
N GLU A 558 10.64 16.22 13.83
CA GLU A 558 10.00 17.35 14.49
C GLU A 558 9.20 18.13 13.46
N SER A 559 7.95 18.42 13.76
CA SER A 559 7.08 19.25 12.92
C SER A 559 7.67 20.64 12.76
N ALA A 560 7.72 21.17 11.55
CA ALA A 560 8.17 22.52 11.28
C ALA A 560 6.98 23.52 11.45
N SER A 561 6.44 23.60 12.68
CA SER A 561 5.20 24.31 13.02
C SER A 561 5.38 25.78 13.43
N LEU A 562 6.60 26.30 13.45
CA LEU A 562 6.91 27.62 14.02
C LEU A 562 6.05 28.76 13.43
N LEU A 563 5.86 28.78 12.11
CA LEU A 563 5.02 29.79 11.45
C LEU A 563 3.57 29.72 11.95
N TYR A 564 3.04 28.51 12.09
CA TYR A 564 1.69 28.30 12.61
C TYR A 564 1.57 28.80 14.06
N GLU A 565 2.51 28.42 14.94
CA GLU A 565 2.51 28.81 16.33
C GLU A 565 2.54 30.33 16.50
N GLN A 566 3.39 30.99 15.74
CA GLN A 566 3.49 32.45 15.76
C GLN A 566 2.20 33.15 15.27
N LEU A 567 1.57 32.65 14.22
CA LEU A 567 0.29 33.16 13.72
C LEU A 567 -0.85 32.92 14.71
N GLN A 568 -0.89 31.75 15.35
CA GLN A 568 -1.86 31.44 16.42
C GLN A 568 -1.70 32.37 17.62
N GLN A 569 -0.47 32.61 18.06
CA GLN A 569 -0.20 33.52 19.17
C GLN A 569 -0.73 34.95 18.88
N LEU A 570 -0.57 35.41 17.63
CA LEU A 570 -1.12 36.72 17.23
C LEU A 570 -2.67 36.74 17.23
N GLN A 571 -3.32 35.62 16.88
CA GLN A 571 -4.77 35.50 16.97
C GLN A 571 -5.25 35.55 18.43
N GLU A 572 -4.57 34.84 19.34
CA GLU A 572 -4.90 34.81 20.76
C GLU A 572 -4.72 36.18 21.44
N ASP A 573 -3.68 36.92 21.06
CA ASP A 573 -3.42 38.26 21.55
C ASP A 573 -4.40 39.31 20.96
N ASN A 574 -5.45 38.89 20.24
CA ASN A 574 -6.44 39.71 19.56
C ASN A 574 -5.83 40.81 18.67
N GLY A 575 -4.63 40.58 18.16
CA GLY A 575 -3.93 41.54 17.30
C GLY A 575 -3.50 42.84 17.97
N ALA A 576 -3.53 42.92 19.29
CA ALA A 576 -3.23 44.15 20.03
C ALA A 576 -1.86 44.79 19.67
N SER A 577 -0.97 43.97 19.13
CA SER A 577 0.39 44.39 18.75
C SER A 577 0.63 44.41 17.22
N SER A 578 -0.33 44.00 16.39
CA SER A 578 -0.16 43.96 14.93
C SER A 578 -0.79 45.18 14.23
N PRO A 579 -0.02 45.95 13.45
CA PRO A 579 -0.55 47.03 12.63
C PRO A 579 -1.25 46.51 11.34
N MET A 580 -1.20 45.19 11.06
CA MET A 580 -1.70 44.53 9.86
C MET A 580 -2.84 43.57 10.17
N PRO A 581 -3.73 43.29 9.19
CA PRO A 581 -4.81 42.31 9.38
C PRO A 581 -4.24 40.94 9.70
N ILE A 582 -4.81 40.25 10.70
CA ILE A 582 -4.44 38.91 11.10
C ILE A 582 -5.35 37.91 10.36
N PRO A 583 -4.83 36.79 9.85
CA PRO A 583 -5.65 35.77 9.23
C PRO A 583 -6.81 35.31 10.14
N MET A 584 -8.01 35.15 9.58
CA MET A 584 -9.17 34.62 10.31
C MET A 584 -9.00 33.17 10.71
N SER A 585 -8.37 32.36 9.84
CA SER A 585 -8.05 30.98 10.14
C SER A 585 -6.64 30.62 9.69
N VAL A 586 -5.96 29.86 10.54
CA VAL A 586 -4.68 29.24 10.23
C VAL A 586 -4.81 27.73 10.51
N THR A 587 -4.57 26.92 9.49
CA THR A 587 -4.73 25.47 9.55
C THR A 587 -3.40 24.79 9.31
N LEU A 588 -3.00 23.91 10.22
CA LEU A 588 -1.77 23.12 10.12
C LEU A 588 -2.08 21.78 9.45
N ILE A 589 -1.30 21.39 8.42
CA ILE A 589 -1.53 20.16 7.64
C ILE A 589 -0.23 19.38 7.36
N GLY A 590 -0.38 18.10 7.05
CA GLY A 590 0.72 17.21 6.69
C GLY A 590 1.72 16.98 7.83
N ASP A 591 2.98 16.79 7.50
CA ASP A 591 4.05 16.56 8.48
C ASP A 591 4.27 17.74 9.43
N ALA A 592 3.85 18.93 9.05
CA ALA A 592 3.86 20.09 9.96
C ALA A 592 2.87 19.91 11.12
N LEU A 593 1.75 19.18 10.89
CA LEU A 593 0.81 18.78 11.94
C LEU A 593 1.31 17.55 12.69
N ALA A 594 1.63 16.49 11.97
CA ALA A 594 2.15 15.24 12.53
C ALA A 594 2.90 14.45 11.46
N PRO A 595 4.20 14.21 11.62
CA PRO A 595 4.98 13.44 10.67
C PRO A 595 4.44 12.02 10.48
N GLY A 596 4.25 11.60 9.23
CA GLY A 596 3.69 10.29 8.86
C GLY A 596 4.23 9.78 7.51
N LEU A 597 3.50 8.86 6.91
CA LEU A 597 3.76 8.39 5.55
C LEU A 597 3.38 9.49 4.53
N ILE A 598 3.85 9.36 3.29
CA ILE A 598 3.41 10.22 2.18
C ILE A 598 1.87 10.18 2.05
N ALA A 599 1.27 9.01 2.30
CA ALA A 599 -0.18 8.83 2.31
C ALA A 599 -0.89 9.72 3.34
N ASP A 600 -0.31 9.82 4.55
CA ASP A 600 -0.87 10.65 5.63
C ASP A 600 -0.75 12.14 5.30
N ALA A 601 0.37 12.55 4.70
CA ALA A 601 0.56 13.92 4.24
C ALA A 601 -0.46 14.30 3.15
N VAL A 602 -0.66 13.45 2.14
CA VAL A 602 -1.66 13.66 1.08
C VAL A 602 -3.07 13.71 1.67
N PHE A 603 -3.40 12.76 2.56
CA PHE A 603 -4.70 12.73 3.22
C PHE A 603 -4.96 14.00 4.04
N SER A 604 -3.98 14.44 4.82
CA SER A 604 -4.08 15.66 5.63
C SER A 604 -4.32 16.91 4.78
N GLY A 605 -3.64 17.04 3.64
CA GLY A 605 -3.87 18.11 2.67
C GLY A 605 -5.27 18.09 2.07
N HIS A 606 -5.74 16.90 1.67
CA HIS A 606 -7.09 16.68 1.16
C HIS A 606 -8.14 17.03 2.22
N GLN A 607 -7.96 16.53 3.44
CA GLN A 607 -8.86 16.79 4.56
C GLN A 607 -8.96 18.29 4.86
N GLY A 608 -7.82 18.98 4.97
CA GLY A 608 -7.80 20.42 5.20
C GLY A 608 -8.62 21.19 4.17
N ALA A 609 -8.46 20.84 2.89
CA ALA A 609 -9.23 21.48 1.82
C ALA A 609 -10.72 21.09 1.82
N GLN A 610 -11.08 19.84 2.09
CA GLN A 610 -12.47 19.38 2.07
C GLN A 610 -13.28 19.87 3.27
N GLU A 611 -12.65 19.96 4.43
CA GLU A 611 -13.29 20.42 5.68
C GLU A 611 -13.28 21.94 5.83
N PHE A 612 -12.53 22.66 4.98
CA PHE A 612 -12.55 24.11 4.96
C PHE A 612 -13.96 24.64 4.63
N GLU A 613 -14.50 25.52 5.50
CA GLU A 613 -15.89 26.02 5.47
C GLU A 613 -16.97 24.93 5.54
N ALA A 614 -16.61 23.69 5.90
CA ALA A 614 -17.59 22.63 6.11
C ALA A 614 -18.34 22.85 7.44
N ASP A 615 -19.52 22.23 7.53
CA ASP A 615 -20.28 22.19 8.77
C ASP A 615 -19.54 21.35 9.81
N PRO A 616 -19.16 21.92 10.98
CA PRO A 616 -18.42 21.18 12.01
C PRO A 616 -19.15 19.94 12.52
N GLU A 617 -20.49 19.95 12.60
CA GLU A 617 -21.27 18.78 13.04
C GLU A 617 -21.15 17.63 12.02
N ARG A 618 -21.21 17.95 10.73
CA ARG A 618 -21.03 16.98 9.65
C ARG A 618 -19.61 16.38 9.66
N VAL A 619 -18.59 17.21 9.87
CA VAL A 619 -17.19 16.77 9.98
C VAL A 619 -17.05 15.80 11.15
N GLN A 620 -17.56 16.17 12.33
CA GLN A 620 -17.48 15.35 13.53
C GLN A 620 -18.23 14.02 13.38
N GLN A 621 -19.41 14.01 12.78
CA GLN A 621 -20.17 12.79 12.48
C GLN A 621 -19.39 11.84 11.56
N GLY A 622 -18.63 12.36 10.59
CA GLY A 622 -17.78 11.58 9.70
C GLY A 622 -16.61 10.90 10.40
N LEU A 623 -16.04 11.47 11.46
CA LEU A 623 -14.88 10.92 12.17
C LEU A 623 -15.16 9.54 12.80
N PHE A 624 -16.33 9.36 13.39
CA PHE A 624 -16.67 8.18 14.19
C PHE A 624 -17.94 7.46 13.69
N LYS A 625 -18.26 7.64 12.40
CA LYS A 625 -19.41 6.93 11.82
C LYS A 625 -19.19 5.42 11.93
N ARG A 626 -20.17 4.73 12.51
CA ARG A 626 -20.18 3.28 12.68
C ARG A 626 -21.38 2.70 11.96
N GLU A 627 -21.21 1.50 11.43
CA GLU A 627 -22.34 0.69 11.02
C GLU A 627 -23.13 0.28 12.26
N MET A 628 -24.41 0.56 12.23
CA MET A 628 -25.33 0.06 13.24
C MET A 628 -25.99 -1.19 12.65
N PRO A 629 -25.67 -2.41 13.13
CA PRO A 629 -26.40 -3.58 12.70
C PRO A 629 -27.87 -3.38 13.01
N SER A 630 -28.73 -3.65 12.03
CA SER A 630 -30.16 -3.63 12.25
C SER A 630 -30.51 -4.73 13.26
N LEU A 631 -30.96 -4.33 14.46
CA LEU A 631 -31.41 -5.27 15.49
C LEU A 631 -32.74 -5.92 15.14
N ASN A 632 -33.36 -5.50 14.03
CA ASN A 632 -34.70 -5.93 13.59
C ASN A 632 -34.64 -6.74 12.26
N ALA A 633 -33.51 -7.31 11.93
CA ALA A 633 -33.37 -8.18 10.76
C ALA A 633 -33.49 -9.66 11.14
#